data_91f6f2ad2b4b9f5ba5b557a20bf9afce
#
_entry.id   91f6f2ad2b4b9f5ba5b557a20bf9afce
#
_cell.length_a   1.000
_cell.length_b   1.000
_cell.length_c   1.000
_cell.angle_alpha   90.00
_cell.angle_beta   90.00
_cell.angle_gamma   90.00
#
_symmetry.space_group_name_H-M   'P 1'
#
loop_
_entity.id
_entity.type
_entity.pdbx_description
1 polymer ?
#
loop_
_entity_poly.entity_id
_entity_poly.type
_entity_poly.pdbx_seq_one_letter_code
_entity_poly.pdbx_strand_id
1 'polypeptide(L)'
;MPRLIEKPTVVQAAGNKPKQIQEFVGRVNSGHDAVSVARMVSPGGWVEPGQRPEFEELTVVLKGMVRVEYEGGVLDVRAGQAVVTSAGEWVRYSSPDPDGAEYIAVCLPAFSPATVHRDPG
;
A
#
# COMPACT_ATOMS: atom_id res chain seq x y z
N MET A 1 17.62 0.23 22.77
CA MET A 1 17.42 -1.21 22.76
C MET A 1 16.68 -1.64 21.50
N PRO A 2 17.21 -2.55 20.69
CA PRO A 2 16.44 -3.02 19.54
C PRO A 2 15.19 -3.79 19.97
N ARG A 3 14.15 -3.75 19.14
CA ARG A 3 12.88 -4.40 19.40
C ARG A 3 12.55 -5.33 18.22
N LEU A 4 12.38 -6.61 18.52
CA LEU A 4 12.00 -7.59 17.51
C LEU A 4 10.49 -7.54 17.26
N ILE A 5 10.09 -7.45 16.00
CA ILE A 5 8.71 -7.65 15.57
C ILE A 5 8.63 -9.08 15.03
N GLU A 6 8.10 -9.98 15.80
CA GLU A 6 8.12 -11.42 15.45
C GLU A 6 7.16 -11.75 14.31
N LYS A 7 6.04 -11.03 14.19
CA LYS A 7 5.05 -11.27 13.15
C LYS A 7 4.23 -10.00 12.90
N PRO A 8 3.64 -9.88 11.70
CA PRO A 8 2.76 -8.76 11.41
C PRO A 8 1.38 -8.96 11.98
N THR A 9 0.59 -7.88 11.99
CA THR A 9 -0.87 -7.95 12.13
C THR A 9 -1.49 -7.90 10.74
N VAL A 10 -2.40 -8.82 10.45
CA VAL A 10 -3.14 -8.81 9.19
C VAL A 10 -4.24 -7.77 9.28
N VAL A 11 -4.23 -6.83 8.34
CA VAL A 11 -5.17 -5.71 8.28
C VAL A 11 -6.08 -5.91 7.08
N GLN A 12 -7.35 -5.54 7.22
CA GLN A 12 -8.32 -5.66 6.14
C GLN A 12 -7.99 -4.68 5.01
N ALA A 13 -8.02 -5.19 3.77
CA ALA A 13 -7.77 -4.40 2.57
C ALA A 13 -9.07 -3.97 1.92
N ALA A 14 -9.03 -2.84 1.21
CA ALA A 14 -10.07 -2.41 0.29
C ALA A 14 -9.81 -3.02 -1.10
N GLY A 15 -10.85 -3.05 -1.94
CA GLY A 15 -10.72 -3.48 -3.32
C GLY A 15 -11.71 -4.57 -3.70
N ASN A 16 -11.66 -4.96 -4.97
CA ASN A 16 -12.60 -5.90 -5.58
C ASN A 16 -12.25 -7.38 -5.34
N LYS A 17 -11.06 -7.66 -4.85
CA LYS A 17 -10.57 -9.02 -4.59
C LYS A 17 -9.83 -9.07 -3.25
N PRO A 18 -9.71 -10.25 -2.62
CA PRO A 18 -8.99 -10.35 -1.35
C PRO A 18 -7.51 -10.08 -1.55
N LYS A 19 -7.00 -9.09 -0.85
CA LYS A 19 -5.59 -8.71 -0.79
C LYS A 19 -5.11 -8.88 0.64
N GLN A 20 -3.90 -9.39 0.81
CA GLN A 20 -3.32 -9.56 2.13
C GLN A 20 -2.45 -8.34 2.47
N ILE A 21 -2.76 -7.69 3.60
CA ILE A 21 -1.94 -6.62 4.18
C ILE A 21 -1.37 -7.12 5.49
N GLN A 22 -0.05 -7.18 5.56
CA GLN A 22 0.68 -7.60 6.75
C GLN A 22 1.44 -6.39 7.30
N GLU A 23 0.84 -5.72 8.29
CA GLU A 23 1.47 -4.57 8.93
C GLU A 23 2.51 -5.06 9.94
N PHE A 24 3.78 -4.77 9.69
CA PHE A 24 4.86 -5.04 10.64
C PHE A 24 5.05 -3.88 11.63
N VAL A 25 5.08 -2.67 11.11
CA VAL A 25 5.26 -1.45 11.89
C VAL A 25 4.11 -0.51 11.57
N GLY A 26 3.50 0.07 12.59
CA GLY A 26 2.40 1.00 12.41
C GLY A 26 1.49 1.06 13.62
N ARG A 27 0.34 1.68 13.46
CA ARG A 27 -0.58 1.97 14.57
C ARG A 27 -1.14 0.71 15.24
N VAL A 28 -1.32 -0.35 14.46
CA VAL A 28 -1.98 -1.58 14.93
C VAL A 28 -0.97 -2.55 15.55
N ASN A 29 0.11 -2.87 14.83
CA ASN A 29 1.02 -3.92 15.28
C ASN A 29 2.05 -3.45 16.31
N SER A 30 2.71 -2.34 16.07
CA SER A 30 3.82 -1.87 16.92
C SER A 30 3.52 -0.61 17.73
N GLY A 31 2.41 0.08 17.42
CA GLY A 31 2.03 1.33 18.08
C GLY A 31 2.73 2.57 17.55
N HIS A 32 3.31 2.51 16.36
CA HIS A 32 3.94 3.67 15.71
C HIS A 32 2.91 4.51 14.98
N ASP A 33 2.99 5.83 15.13
CA ASP A 33 2.14 6.77 14.40
C ASP A 33 2.90 7.61 13.37
N ALA A 34 4.23 7.66 13.44
CA ALA A 34 5.04 8.42 12.50
C ALA A 34 5.31 7.67 11.20
N VAL A 35 5.25 6.35 11.21
CA VAL A 35 5.57 5.51 10.05
C VAL A 35 4.83 4.19 10.13
N SER A 36 4.41 3.66 8.98
CA SER A 36 3.97 2.27 8.89
C SER A 36 4.73 1.55 7.79
N VAL A 37 4.96 0.25 7.99
CA VAL A 37 5.63 -0.64 7.03
C VAL A 37 4.80 -1.91 6.93
N ALA A 38 4.32 -2.21 5.74
CA ALA A 38 3.48 -3.37 5.52
C ALA A 38 3.93 -4.14 4.27
N ARG A 39 3.84 -5.48 4.36
CA ARG A 39 3.99 -6.34 3.19
C ARG A 39 2.62 -6.57 2.60
N MET A 40 2.50 -6.33 1.31
CA MET A 40 1.27 -6.46 0.54
C MET A 40 1.38 -7.63 -0.41
N VAL A 41 0.34 -8.47 -0.45
CA VAL A 41 0.21 -9.53 -1.44
C VAL A 41 -1.15 -9.36 -2.11
N SER A 42 -1.13 -8.93 -3.38
CA SER A 42 -2.34 -8.64 -4.15
C SER A 42 -2.52 -9.69 -5.23
N PRO A 43 -3.72 -10.27 -5.38
CA PRO A 43 -3.97 -11.22 -6.47
C PRO A 43 -4.06 -10.52 -7.82
N GLY A 44 -3.93 -11.28 -8.90
CA GLY A 44 -4.14 -10.75 -10.25
C GLY A 44 -5.53 -10.19 -10.42
N GLY A 45 -5.63 -8.99 -10.99
CA GLY A 45 -6.90 -8.31 -11.20
C GLY A 45 -7.44 -7.55 -10.00
N TRP A 46 -6.67 -7.41 -8.91
CA TRP A 46 -7.07 -6.58 -7.79
C TRP A 46 -7.02 -5.09 -8.17
N VAL A 47 -8.06 -4.36 -7.80
CA VAL A 47 -8.16 -2.89 -7.97
C VAL A 47 -8.78 -2.33 -6.70
N GLU A 48 -8.17 -1.30 -6.13
CA GLU A 48 -8.77 -0.57 -5.00
C GLU A 48 -9.49 0.69 -5.46
N PRO A 49 -10.36 1.28 -4.63
CA PRO A 49 -10.89 2.62 -4.90
C PRO A 49 -9.77 3.65 -4.99
N GLY A 50 -9.98 4.70 -5.78
CA GLY A 50 -9.09 5.86 -5.76
C GLY A 50 -9.06 6.49 -4.37
N GLN A 51 -7.99 7.20 -4.05
CA GLN A 51 -7.82 7.80 -2.73
C GLN A 51 -6.96 9.05 -2.79
N ARG A 52 -7.14 9.96 -1.80
CA ARG A 52 -6.28 11.13 -1.58
C ARG A 52 -5.71 11.06 -0.17
N PRO A 53 -4.67 10.24 0.06
CA PRO A 53 -4.14 10.06 1.40
C PRO A 53 -3.49 11.32 1.95
N GLU A 54 -3.57 11.50 3.27
CA GLU A 54 -2.82 12.55 3.96
C GLU A 54 -1.37 12.16 4.24
N PHE A 55 -0.96 10.96 3.84
CA PHE A 55 0.40 10.45 4.03
C PHE A 55 1.13 10.32 2.70
N GLU A 56 2.46 10.47 2.74
CA GLU A 56 3.32 10.06 1.65
C GLU A 56 3.43 8.54 1.67
N GLU A 57 3.43 7.92 0.51
CA GLU A 57 3.57 6.46 0.41
C GLU A 57 4.73 6.08 -0.49
N LEU A 58 5.59 5.21 0.02
CA LEU A 58 6.73 4.66 -0.70
C LEU A 58 6.43 3.18 -0.92
N THR A 59 6.39 2.76 -2.18
CA THR A 59 6.09 1.36 -2.53
C THR A 59 7.26 0.74 -3.25
N VAL A 60 7.78 -0.37 -2.72
CA VAL A 60 8.88 -1.14 -3.35
C VAL A 60 8.32 -2.47 -3.81
N VAL A 61 8.34 -2.72 -5.11
CA VAL A 61 7.78 -3.95 -5.69
C VAL A 61 8.84 -5.05 -5.66
N LEU A 62 8.48 -6.19 -5.07
CA LEU A 62 9.35 -7.35 -4.92
C LEU A 62 9.08 -8.41 -5.99
N LYS A 63 7.81 -8.60 -6.36
CA LYS A 63 7.38 -9.55 -7.38
C LYS A 63 6.19 -8.99 -8.15
N GLY A 64 6.10 -9.29 -9.43
CA GLY A 64 4.98 -8.87 -10.25
C GLY A 64 5.04 -7.40 -10.63
N MET A 65 3.89 -6.76 -10.66
CA MET A 65 3.77 -5.37 -11.08
C MET A 65 2.60 -4.70 -10.37
N VAL A 66 2.83 -3.48 -9.89
CA VAL A 66 1.77 -2.61 -9.34
C VAL A 66 1.56 -1.47 -10.33
N ARG A 67 0.32 -1.25 -10.71
CA ARG A 67 -0.07 -0.09 -11.53
C ARG A 67 -0.57 1.02 -10.64
N VAL A 68 -0.05 2.22 -10.84
CA VAL A 68 -0.45 3.42 -10.12
C VAL A 68 -1.06 4.40 -11.11
N GLU A 69 -2.36 4.65 -10.98
CA GLU A 69 -3.04 5.71 -11.73
C GLU A 69 -2.98 6.99 -10.91
N TYR A 70 -2.75 8.11 -11.57
CA TYR A 70 -2.74 9.43 -10.95
C TYR A 70 -3.33 10.43 -11.94
N GLU A 71 -3.52 11.69 -11.54
CA GLU A 71 -4.21 12.66 -12.40
C GLU A 71 -3.49 12.93 -13.73
N GLY A 72 -2.16 12.79 -13.74
CA GLY A 72 -1.35 13.00 -14.95
C GLY A 72 -1.15 11.77 -15.82
N GLY A 73 -1.58 10.57 -15.40
CA GLY A 73 -1.36 9.36 -16.19
C GLY A 73 -1.30 8.08 -15.40
N VAL A 74 -0.48 7.15 -15.86
CA VAL A 74 -0.34 5.81 -15.31
C VAL A 74 1.13 5.43 -15.23
N LEU A 75 1.54 4.83 -14.10
CA LEU A 75 2.88 4.27 -13.92
C LEU A 75 2.75 2.78 -13.64
N ASP A 76 3.54 1.96 -14.33
CA ASP A 76 3.68 0.54 -14.02
C ASP A 76 5.00 0.34 -13.29
N VAL A 77 4.91 -0.12 -12.05
CA VAL A 77 6.07 -0.32 -11.17
C VAL A 77 6.33 -1.82 -11.11
N ARG A 78 7.48 -2.25 -11.63
CA ARG A 78 7.83 -3.66 -11.74
C ARG A 78 8.77 -4.09 -10.62
N ALA A 79 8.94 -5.40 -10.47
CA ALA A 79 9.86 -5.94 -9.46
C ALA A 79 11.24 -5.27 -9.56
N GLY A 80 11.78 -4.86 -8.42
CA GLY A 80 13.04 -4.14 -8.34
C GLY A 80 12.92 -2.62 -8.52
N GLN A 81 11.72 -2.11 -8.69
CA GLN A 81 11.43 -0.68 -8.82
C GLN A 81 10.61 -0.18 -7.63
N ALA A 82 10.54 1.13 -7.49
CA ALA A 82 9.75 1.77 -6.45
C ALA A 82 9.01 2.99 -6.99
N VAL A 83 7.94 3.38 -6.31
CA VAL A 83 7.20 4.59 -6.60
C VAL A 83 6.98 5.39 -5.31
N VAL A 84 7.03 6.70 -5.44
CA VAL A 84 6.73 7.65 -4.36
C VAL A 84 5.47 8.40 -4.74
N THR A 85 4.43 8.35 -3.88
CA THR A 85 3.23 9.16 -4.05
C THR A 85 3.16 10.18 -2.92
N SER A 86 2.90 11.44 -3.28
CA SER A 86 2.91 12.54 -2.32
C SER A 86 1.57 12.63 -1.58
N ALA A 87 1.62 13.12 -0.34
CA ALA A 87 0.40 13.40 0.43
C ALA A 87 -0.52 14.35 -0.34
N GLY A 88 -1.82 14.07 -0.32
CA GLY A 88 -2.84 14.89 -0.97
C GLY A 88 -3.05 14.63 -2.45
N GLU A 89 -2.19 13.83 -3.07
CA GLU A 89 -2.30 13.44 -4.48
C GLU A 89 -3.33 12.32 -4.64
N TRP A 90 -4.19 12.43 -5.67
CA TRP A 90 -5.12 11.35 -5.99
C TRP A 90 -4.39 10.21 -6.67
N VAL A 91 -4.57 8.99 -6.17
CA VAL A 91 -3.95 7.78 -6.74
C VAL A 91 -4.92 6.60 -6.65
N ARG A 92 -4.75 5.64 -7.56
CA ARG A 92 -5.42 4.35 -7.49
C ARG A 92 -4.44 3.24 -7.83
N TYR A 93 -4.30 2.28 -6.93
CA TYR A 93 -3.39 1.15 -7.10
C TYR A 93 -4.15 -0.07 -7.63
N SER A 94 -3.48 -0.86 -8.45
CA SER A 94 -4.01 -2.13 -8.96
C SER A 94 -2.86 -3.09 -9.28
N SER A 95 -3.20 -4.38 -9.39
CA SER A 95 -2.25 -5.43 -9.78
C SER A 95 -2.84 -6.24 -10.94
N PRO A 96 -2.74 -5.70 -12.18
CA PRO A 96 -3.42 -6.29 -13.34
C PRO A 96 -2.78 -7.58 -13.87
N ASP A 97 -1.51 -7.85 -13.58
CA ASP A 97 -0.85 -9.07 -14.04
C ASP A 97 -1.53 -10.31 -13.45
N PRO A 98 -1.64 -11.43 -14.20
CA PRO A 98 -2.29 -12.64 -13.71
C PRO A 98 -1.71 -13.19 -12.42
N ASP A 99 -0.41 -13.02 -12.19
CA ASP A 99 0.28 -13.49 -10.98
C ASP A 99 0.20 -12.49 -9.82
N GLY A 100 -0.44 -11.34 -10.03
CA GLY A 100 -0.56 -10.31 -9.00
C GLY A 100 0.74 -9.60 -8.69
N ALA A 101 0.89 -9.20 -7.42
CA ALA A 101 2.08 -8.47 -6.99
C ALA A 101 2.36 -8.71 -5.49
N GLU A 102 3.65 -8.64 -5.16
CA GLU A 102 4.11 -8.60 -3.77
C GLU A 102 5.00 -7.38 -3.61
N TYR A 103 4.74 -6.57 -2.59
CA TYR A 103 5.43 -5.30 -2.40
C TYR A 103 5.43 -4.86 -0.95
N ILE A 104 6.35 -3.94 -0.63
CA ILE A 104 6.42 -3.28 0.67
C ILE A 104 5.89 -1.86 0.50
N ALA A 105 4.95 -1.46 1.35
CA ALA A 105 4.42 -0.11 1.39
C ALA A 105 4.81 0.56 2.70
N VAL A 106 5.38 1.75 2.59
CA VAL A 106 5.78 2.59 3.72
C VAL A 106 4.96 3.87 3.68
N CYS A 107 4.25 4.17 4.76
CA CYS A 107 3.44 5.40 4.87
C CYS A 107 4.02 6.32 5.94
N LEU A 108 4.09 7.61 5.64
CA LEU A 108 4.65 8.66 6.48
C LEU A 108 3.68 9.86 6.51
N PRO A 109 2.93 10.09 7.60
CA PRO A 109 2.80 9.28 8.81
C PRO A 109 2.17 7.92 8.57
N ALA A 110 2.08 7.11 9.61
CA ALA A 110 1.55 5.75 9.54
C ALA A 110 0.15 5.71 8.93
N PHE A 111 -0.11 4.66 8.14
CA PHE A 111 -1.43 4.42 7.57
C PHE A 111 -2.53 4.45 8.65
N SER A 112 -3.65 5.06 8.31
CA SER A 112 -4.87 5.06 9.12
C SER A 112 -6.08 5.10 8.18
N PRO A 113 -7.14 4.33 8.46
CA PRO A 113 -8.38 4.43 7.69
C PRO A 113 -8.98 5.84 7.73
N ALA A 114 -8.72 6.62 8.78
CA ALA A 114 -9.22 7.98 8.93
C ALA A 114 -8.55 8.98 7.98
N THR A 115 -7.35 8.68 7.48
CA THR A 115 -6.54 9.61 6.68
C THR A 115 -6.33 9.19 5.23
N VAL A 116 -6.85 8.03 4.82
CA VAL A 116 -6.65 7.53 3.46
C VAL A 116 -7.59 8.18 2.43
N HIS A 117 -8.77 8.60 2.86
CA HIS A 117 -9.78 9.32 2.03
C HIS A 117 -10.07 8.62 0.71
N ARG A 118 -10.67 7.43 0.82
CA ARG A 118 -11.08 6.65 -0.35
C ARG A 118 -12.30 7.25 -1.04
N ASP A 119 -12.32 7.18 -2.36
CA ASP A 119 -13.47 7.58 -3.15
C ASP A 119 -14.67 6.70 -2.76
N PRO A 120 -15.92 7.24 -2.82
CA PRO A 120 -17.11 6.43 -2.64
C PRO A 120 -17.18 5.39 -3.75
N GLY A 121 -17.59 4.18 -3.37
CA GLY A 121 -17.62 3.11 -4.37
C GLY A 121 -18.66 2.08 -4.12
#